data_41e8d5f8e1365d9f06813fa485fbc17e
#
_entry.id   41e8d5f8e1365d9f06813fa485fbc17e
#
_cell.length_a   1.000
_cell.length_b   1.000
_cell.length_c   1.000
_cell.angle_alpha   90.00
_cell.angle_beta   90.00
_cell.angle_gamma   90.00
#
_symmetry.space_group_name_H-M   'P 1'
#
loop_
_entity.id
_entity.type
_entity.pdbx_description
1 polymer ?
#
loop_
_entity_poly.entity_id
_entity_poly.type
_entity_poly.pdbx_seq_one_letter_code
_entity_poly.pdbx_strand_id
1 'polypeptide(L)'
;MKALVLGAGGVGRAIANIASRRSFITELVIADRNLSRAEDAVNRLKDPRFSAAQVNAAELEDIRELIRKANPDIVINAVDPRFVMPIFLACEIENKNYLDMAMSLSRPHPHYPYTETGVKCGDEQFARDWNWSERGIYALIGMGVEPGLSDVFAKYASDELFSRIDSITVLDGSNLVVAGSEFAPSFSIWTTIEECLNPPLVWEDGRGWYTTEPFSELEIFDFPDGIGPVECVNVEHEEVVLIPQKIEAKKVNFKYGLGAQFISILKTIHMLGMDRTETVDVQGIQVSPRDLLAASLPDPATLGSRMTGKTCAGSLVKGLDKKGEPKAVYLYNVVDNAWSMENYGDQAVVWQTAINPVIAMELIHEGVWKPEPGVNGPEWFDAKPFLAKLEEYGTSWHIRDESTAGIVK
;
A
#
# COMPACT_ATOMS: atom_id res chain seq x y z
N MET A 1 17.67 0.72 -16.03
CA MET A 1 17.39 -0.17 -14.86
C MET A 1 16.76 -1.46 -15.36
N LYS A 2 17.20 -2.60 -14.84
CA LYS A 2 16.56 -3.91 -15.02
C LYS A 2 15.71 -4.22 -13.81
N ALA A 3 14.44 -4.59 -14.01
CA ALA A 3 13.49 -4.88 -12.92
C ALA A 3 12.91 -6.29 -13.03
N LEU A 4 12.62 -6.90 -11.88
CA LEU A 4 11.86 -8.14 -11.76
C LEU A 4 10.61 -7.87 -10.92
N VAL A 5 9.44 -8.01 -11.52
CA VAL A 5 8.14 -7.86 -10.81
C VAL A 5 7.61 -9.26 -10.49
N LEU A 6 7.42 -9.55 -9.23
CA LEU A 6 6.79 -10.78 -8.75
C LEU A 6 5.31 -10.53 -8.46
N GLY A 7 4.45 -11.21 -9.20
CA GLY A 7 3.01 -11.03 -9.24
C GLY A 7 2.54 -10.35 -10.53
N ALA A 8 1.74 -11.05 -11.34
CA ALA A 8 1.06 -10.53 -12.53
C ALA A 8 -0.44 -10.31 -12.28
N GLY A 9 -0.81 -9.98 -11.04
CA GLY A 9 -2.13 -9.51 -10.65
C GLY A 9 -2.42 -8.09 -11.15
N GLY A 10 -3.43 -7.44 -10.58
CA GLY A 10 -3.80 -6.07 -10.95
C GLY A 10 -2.62 -5.10 -10.86
N VAL A 11 -2.01 -5.02 -9.67
CA VAL A 11 -0.93 -4.05 -9.38
C VAL A 11 0.33 -4.35 -10.19
N GLY A 12 0.80 -5.61 -10.23
CA GLY A 12 2.02 -5.94 -10.98
C GLY A 12 1.87 -5.71 -12.50
N ARG A 13 0.69 -5.98 -13.05
CA ARG A 13 0.36 -5.65 -14.44
C ARG A 13 0.36 -4.14 -14.68
N ALA A 14 -0.23 -3.38 -13.78
CA ALA A 14 -0.25 -1.92 -13.88
C ALA A 14 1.17 -1.32 -13.74
N ILE A 15 2.02 -1.84 -12.85
CA ILE A 15 3.44 -1.47 -12.77
C ILE A 15 4.12 -1.68 -14.12
N ALA A 16 3.96 -2.84 -14.74
CA ALA A 16 4.57 -3.13 -16.05
C ALA A 16 4.04 -2.17 -17.13
N ASN A 17 2.73 -1.87 -17.12
CA ASN A 17 2.11 -0.94 -18.05
C ASN A 17 2.64 0.50 -17.88
N ILE A 18 2.74 1.00 -16.67
CA ILE A 18 3.27 2.34 -16.38
C ILE A 18 4.77 2.38 -16.75
N ALA A 19 5.55 1.38 -16.35
CA ALA A 19 6.97 1.27 -16.63
C ALA A 19 7.28 1.20 -18.14
N SER A 20 6.40 0.62 -18.95
CA SER A 20 6.57 0.54 -20.42
C SER A 20 6.62 1.91 -21.09
N ARG A 21 6.03 2.91 -20.48
CA ARG A 21 6.01 4.30 -20.96
C ARG A 21 7.26 5.11 -20.55
N ARG A 22 8.14 4.48 -19.76
CA ARG A 22 9.34 5.15 -19.22
C ARG A 22 10.62 4.57 -19.81
N SER A 23 11.55 5.44 -20.16
CA SER A 23 12.80 5.05 -20.84
C SER A 23 13.88 4.53 -19.88
N PHE A 24 13.77 4.81 -18.58
CA PHE A 24 14.74 4.35 -17.59
C PHE A 24 14.72 2.82 -17.39
N ILE A 25 13.59 2.15 -17.68
CA ILE A 25 13.48 0.70 -17.69
C ILE A 25 14.05 0.15 -19.00
N THR A 26 15.15 -0.57 -18.91
CA THR A 26 15.81 -1.22 -20.05
C THR A 26 15.37 -2.66 -20.25
N GLU A 27 14.96 -3.33 -19.16
CA GLU A 27 14.46 -4.71 -19.16
C GLU A 27 13.53 -4.89 -17.97
N LEU A 28 12.39 -5.57 -18.15
CA LEU A 28 11.50 -5.95 -17.07
C LEU A 28 10.99 -7.37 -17.28
N VAL A 29 11.23 -8.21 -16.27
CA VAL A 29 10.63 -9.55 -16.18
C VAL A 29 9.44 -9.45 -15.24
N ILE A 30 8.24 -9.85 -15.71
CA ILE A 30 7.08 -10.04 -14.84
C ILE A 30 6.85 -11.53 -14.61
N ALA A 31 6.69 -11.96 -13.37
CA ALA A 31 6.58 -13.36 -13.02
C ALA A 31 5.36 -13.65 -12.16
N ASP A 32 4.72 -14.79 -12.38
CA ASP A 32 3.55 -15.23 -11.62
C ASP A 32 3.56 -16.76 -11.47
N ARG A 33 2.86 -17.28 -10.49
CA ARG A 33 2.65 -18.73 -10.36
C ARG A 33 1.92 -19.29 -11.59
N ASN A 34 1.00 -18.51 -12.14
CA ASN A 34 0.33 -18.80 -13.39
C ASN A 34 1.04 -18.07 -14.55
N LEU A 35 1.88 -18.80 -15.28
CA LEU A 35 2.65 -18.23 -16.40
C LEU A 35 1.76 -17.49 -17.42
N SER A 36 0.57 -17.98 -17.71
CA SER A 36 -0.33 -17.33 -18.67
C SER A 36 -0.74 -15.91 -18.25
N ARG A 37 -0.86 -15.64 -16.94
CA ARG A 37 -1.10 -14.27 -16.44
C ARG A 37 0.06 -13.32 -16.75
N ALA A 38 1.29 -13.79 -16.56
CA ALA A 38 2.49 -13.02 -16.87
C ALA A 38 2.64 -12.80 -18.38
N GLU A 39 2.38 -13.84 -19.18
CA GLU A 39 2.40 -13.74 -20.65
C GLU A 39 1.32 -12.77 -21.16
N ASP A 40 0.11 -12.81 -20.62
CA ASP A 40 -0.97 -11.88 -20.98
C ASP A 40 -0.60 -10.43 -20.66
N ALA A 41 0.06 -10.18 -19.52
CA ALA A 41 0.53 -8.85 -19.16
C ALA A 41 1.56 -8.33 -20.19
N VAL A 42 2.55 -9.12 -20.55
CA VAL A 42 3.60 -8.76 -21.53
C VAL A 42 3.03 -8.58 -22.93
N ASN A 43 2.16 -9.50 -23.38
CA ASN A 43 1.60 -9.48 -24.72
C ASN A 43 0.75 -8.21 -24.97
N ARG A 44 0.12 -7.65 -23.94
CA ARG A 44 -0.62 -6.39 -24.05
C ARG A 44 0.28 -5.20 -24.33
N LEU A 45 1.51 -5.19 -23.78
CA LEU A 45 2.45 -4.07 -23.91
C LEU A 45 3.09 -4.01 -25.31
N LYS A 46 3.30 -5.15 -25.96
CA LYS A 46 3.97 -5.26 -27.26
C LYS A 46 5.35 -4.58 -27.30
N ASP A 47 6.07 -4.67 -26.20
CA ASP A 47 7.36 -4.02 -25.98
C ASP A 47 8.43 -5.10 -25.74
N PRO A 48 9.48 -5.19 -26.57
CA PRO A 48 10.50 -6.24 -26.47
C PRO A 48 11.36 -6.15 -25.19
N ARG A 49 11.29 -5.05 -24.44
CA ARG A 49 11.95 -4.92 -23.15
C ARG A 49 11.30 -5.78 -22.05
N PHE A 50 10.08 -6.26 -22.28
CA PHE A 50 9.28 -6.97 -21.29
C PHE A 50 9.21 -8.45 -21.62
N SER A 51 9.40 -9.30 -20.61
CA SER A 51 9.28 -10.74 -20.72
C SER A 51 8.56 -11.37 -19.56
N ALA A 52 8.01 -12.58 -19.75
CA ALA A 52 7.26 -13.32 -18.75
C ALA A 52 8.09 -14.47 -18.17
N ALA A 53 7.86 -14.79 -16.91
CA ALA A 53 8.44 -15.94 -16.23
C ALA A 53 7.41 -16.61 -15.30
N GLN A 54 7.68 -17.87 -14.95
CA GLN A 54 6.92 -18.56 -13.92
C GLN A 54 7.71 -18.60 -12.62
N VAL A 55 7.04 -18.39 -11.48
CA VAL A 55 7.64 -18.51 -10.14
C VAL A 55 6.57 -18.84 -9.10
N ASN A 56 6.90 -19.70 -8.15
CA ASN A 56 6.09 -19.87 -6.95
C ASN A 56 6.66 -18.98 -5.83
N ALA A 57 5.96 -17.90 -5.50
CA ALA A 57 6.38 -16.95 -4.45
C ALA A 57 6.39 -17.54 -3.02
N ALA A 58 5.85 -18.74 -2.82
CA ALA A 58 5.96 -19.46 -1.56
C ALA A 58 7.28 -20.24 -1.42
N GLU A 59 7.98 -20.46 -2.52
CA GLU A 59 9.17 -21.32 -2.56
C GLU A 59 10.45 -20.48 -2.72
N LEU A 60 11.21 -20.37 -1.64
CA LEU A 60 12.43 -19.54 -1.58
C LEU A 60 13.41 -19.85 -2.73
N GLU A 61 13.64 -21.13 -3.06
CA GLU A 61 14.59 -21.50 -4.10
C GLU A 61 14.09 -21.15 -5.50
N ASP A 62 12.79 -21.28 -5.79
CA ASP A 62 12.21 -20.86 -7.07
C ASP A 62 12.46 -19.37 -7.32
N ILE A 63 12.24 -18.56 -6.26
CA ILE A 63 12.47 -17.11 -6.33
C ILE A 63 13.96 -16.82 -6.58
N ARG A 64 14.86 -17.48 -5.84
CA ARG A 64 16.32 -17.29 -5.97
C ARG A 64 16.82 -17.70 -7.35
N GLU A 65 16.35 -18.82 -7.90
CA GLU A 65 16.69 -19.26 -9.26
C GLU A 65 16.24 -18.22 -10.29
N LEU A 66 15.04 -17.67 -10.17
CA LEU A 66 14.54 -16.63 -11.05
C LEU A 66 15.38 -15.34 -10.94
N ILE A 67 15.72 -14.91 -9.71
CA ILE A 67 16.58 -13.74 -9.49
C ILE A 67 17.95 -13.91 -10.14
N ARG A 68 18.59 -15.07 -9.98
CA ARG A 68 19.89 -15.37 -10.62
C ARG A 68 19.79 -15.33 -12.16
N LYS A 69 18.71 -15.88 -12.71
CA LYS A 69 18.48 -15.92 -14.16
C LYS A 69 18.19 -14.54 -14.74
N ALA A 70 17.32 -13.75 -14.10
CA ALA A 70 16.93 -12.41 -14.55
C ALA A 70 18.01 -11.38 -14.26
N ASN A 71 18.81 -11.59 -13.21
CA ASN A 71 19.85 -10.68 -12.71
C ASN A 71 19.39 -9.20 -12.66
N PRO A 72 18.29 -8.90 -11.95
CA PRO A 72 17.73 -7.55 -11.91
C PRO A 72 18.58 -6.62 -11.04
N ASP A 73 18.43 -5.31 -11.25
CA ASP A 73 18.94 -4.28 -10.34
C ASP A 73 18.04 -4.15 -9.10
N ILE A 74 16.73 -4.40 -9.28
CA ILE A 74 15.72 -4.34 -8.23
C ILE A 74 14.61 -5.39 -8.45
N VAL A 75 14.14 -5.97 -7.35
CA VAL A 75 12.98 -6.88 -7.32
C VAL A 75 11.79 -6.14 -6.70
N ILE A 76 10.67 -6.12 -7.40
CA ILE A 76 9.41 -5.52 -6.94
C ILE A 76 8.47 -6.64 -6.53
N ASN A 77 8.03 -6.61 -5.28
CA ASN A 77 7.04 -7.52 -4.75
C ASN A 77 5.62 -6.95 -4.97
N ALA A 78 4.87 -7.55 -5.87
CA ALA A 78 3.48 -7.20 -6.19
C ALA A 78 2.52 -8.40 -5.96
N VAL A 79 2.87 -9.27 -5.02
CA VAL A 79 2.02 -10.38 -4.56
C VAL A 79 1.42 -10.08 -3.18
N ASP A 80 0.55 -10.98 -2.75
CA ASP A 80 -0.11 -10.95 -1.46
C ASP A 80 0.91 -10.84 -0.28
N PRO A 81 0.62 -10.06 0.78
CA PRO A 81 1.54 -9.84 1.91
C PRO A 81 2.04 -11.11 2.61
N ARG A 82 1.33 -12.24 2.51
CA ARG A 82 1.78 -13.55 2.99
C ARG A 82 3.12 -14.01 2.40
N PHE A 83 3.49 -13.50 1.23
CA PHE A 83 4.70 -13.87 0.51
C PHE A 83 5.82 -12.82 0.61
N VAL A 84 5.65 -11.79 1.43
CA VAL A 84 6.66 -10.74 1.62
C VAL A 84 8.00 -11.34 2.07
N MET A 85 7.99 -12.10 3.16
CA MET A 85 9.24 -12.61 3.74
C MET A 85 9.99 -13.60 2.85
N PRO A 86 9.39 -14.57 2.16
CA PRO A 86 10.11 -15.41 1.19
C PRO A 86 10.83 -14.61 0.11
N ILE A 87 10.17 -13.58 -0.46
CA ILE A 87 10.75 -12.75 -1.52
C ILE A 87 11.85 -11.84 -0.95
N PHE A 88 11.59 -11.20 0.18
CA PHE A 88 12.55 -10.34 0.88
C PHE A 88 13.84 -11.08 1.23
N LEU A 89 13.73 -12.29 1.78
CA LEU A 89 14.88 -13.15 2.10
C LEU A 89 15.62 -13.63 0.84
N ALA A 90 14.91 -13.94 -0.24
CA ALA A 90 15.55 -14.29 -1.50
C ALA A 90 16.41 -13.15 -2.04
N CYS A 91 15.91 -11.90 -1.98
CA CYS A 91 16.66 -10.71 -2.39
C CYS A 91 17.89 -10.48 -1.51
N GLU A 92 17.75 -10.61 -0.19
CA GLU A 92 18.88 -10.52 0.74
C GLU A 92 19.98 -11.55 0.39
N ILE A 93 19.62 -12.83 0.19
CA ILE A 93 20.54 -13.91 -0.11
C ILE A 93 21.26 -13.69 -1.45
N GLU A 94 20.52 -13.26 -2.47
CA GLU A 94 21.07 -13.04 -3.82
C GLU A 94 21.68 -11.62 -4.00
N ASN A 95 21.77 -10.83 -2.93
CA ASN A 95 22.29 -9.45 -2.92
C ASN A 95 21.61 -8.56 -3.97
N LYS A 96 20.29 -8.50 -3.94
CA LYS A 96 19.47 -7.67 -4.82
C LYS A 96 18.65 -6.66 -4.03
N ASN A 97 18.52 -5.46 -4.59
CA ASN A 97 17.63 -4.46 -4.00
C ASN A 97 16.16 -4.91 -4.10
N TYR A 98 15.37 -4.46 -3.16
CA TYR A 98 13.99 -4.87 -3.01
C TYR A 98 13.06 -3.65 -2.88
N LEU A 99 11.83 -3.80 -3.38
CA LEU A 99 10.75 -2.85 -3.19
C LEU A 99 9.43 -3.60 -3.02
N ASP A 100 8.60 -3.18 -2.07
CA ASP A 100 7.23 -3.64 -1.93
C ASP A 100 6.25 -2.47 -1.72
N MET A 101 4.96 -2.79 -1.71
CA MET A 101 3.84 -1.87 -1.49
C MET A 101 2.99 -2.29 -0.29
N ALA A 102 3.42 -3.34 0.41
CA ALA A 102 2.86 -3.83 1.65
C ALA A 102 3.99 -4.51 2.44
N MET A 103 4.01 -4.35 3.75
CA MET A 103 5.06 -4.90 4.61
C MET A 103 4.71 -6.32 5.09
N SER A 104 5.61 -6.95 5.85
CA SER A 104 5.34 -8.23 6.50
C SER A 104 4.18 -8.10 7.48
N LEU A 105 3.35 -9.15 7.54
CA LEU A 105 2.12 -9.16 8.33
C LEU A 105 2.37 -8.99 9.83
N SER A 106 1.44 -8.33 10.49
CA SER A 106 1.36 -8.24 11.94
C SER A 106 0.87 -9.54 12.57
N ARG A 107 1.00 -9.62 13.88
CA ARG A 107 0.32 -10.64 14.71
C ARG A 107 -0.17 -9.98 16.00
N PRO A 108 -1.46 -10.06 16.33
CA PRO A 108 -2.02 -9.49 17.54
C PRO A 108 -1.35 -10.02 18.81
N HIS A 109 -1.32 -9.18 19.86
CA HIS A 109 -0.83 -9.61 21.18
C HIS A 109 -1.74 -10.73 21.73
N PRO A 110 -1.18 -11.89 22.18
CA PRO A 110 -1.95 -13.10 22.47
C PRO A 110 -2.95 -12.97 23.63
N HIS A 111 -2.76 -11.99 24.52
CA HIS A 111 -3.61 -11.80 25.70
C HIS A 111 -4.33 -10.46 25.73
N TYR A 112 -3.75 -9.43 25.13
CA TYR A 112 -4.25 -8.04 25.18
C TYR A 112 -4.25 -7.39 23.80
N PRO A 113 -4.97 -7.99 22.82
CA PRO A 113 -4.87 -7.58 21.40
C PRO A 113 -5.34 -6.15 21.12
N TYR A 114 -6.16 -5.58 22.00
CA TYR A 114 -6.76 -4.25 21.80
C TYR A 114 -6.14 -3.15 22.69
N THR A 115 -5.03 -3.42 23.34
CA THR A 115 -4.35 -2.44 24.20
C THR A 115 -2.83 -2.49 24.06
N GLU A 116 -2.29 -3.64 23.69
CA GLU A 116 -0.85 -3.88 23.58
C GLU A 116 -0.50 -4.40 22.20
N THR A 117 0.63 -3.97 21.66
CA THR A 117 1.15 -4.45 20.39
C THR A 117 1.66 -5.87 20.51
N GLY A 118 1.37 -6.70 19.50
CA GLY A 118 2.08 -7.94 19.25
C GLY A 118 3.26 -7.71 18.31
N VAL A 119 3.31 -8.45 17.21
CA VAL A 119 4.23 -8.17 16.08
C VAL A 119 3.55 -7.12 15.19
N LYS A 120 4.23 -6.03 14.90
CA LYS A 120 3.71 -4.99 14.01
C LYS A 120 3.99 -5.33 12.54
N CYS A 121 3.25 -4.73 11.63
CA CYS A 121 3.59 -4.73 10.21
C CYS A 121 5.06 -4.31 10.02
N GLY A 122 5.81 -5.05 9.21
CA GLY A 122 7.21 -4.75 8.91
C GLY A 122 8.25 -5.14 9.97
N ASP A 123 7.87 -5.53 11.18
CA ASP A 123 8.83 -5.89 12.23
C ASP A 123 9.84 -6.97 11.77
N GLU A 124 9.39 -7.95 10.99
CA GLU A 124 10.27 -9.02 10.47
C GLU A 124 11.27 -8.48 9.43
N GLN A 125 10.87 -7.50 8.63
CA GLN A 125 11.75 -6.84 7.66
C GLN A 125 12.76 -5.92 8.37
N PHE A 126 12.30 -5.07 9.30
CA PHE A 126 13.18 -4.19 10.07
C PHE A 126 14.19 -4.96 10.95
N ALA A 127 13.82 -6.12 11.46
CA ALA A 127 14.74 -6.99 12.19
C ALA A 127 15.95 -7.45 11.35
N ARG A 128 15.89 -7.30 10.04
CA ARG A 128 16.97 -7.66 9.11
C ARG A 128 17.76 -6.45 8.59
N ASP A 129 17.45 -5.25 9.03
CA ASP A 129 18.10 -4.01 8.58
C ASP A 129 19.63 -4.11 8.59
N TRP A 130 20.22 -4.59 9.68
CA TRP A 130 21.66 -4.80 9.78
C TRP A 130 22.20 -5.75 8.72
N ASN A 131 21.49 -6.85 8.41
CA ASN A 131 21.89 -7.82 7.40
C ASN A 131 21.94 -7.20 5.99
N TRP A 132 20.96 -6.35 5.68
CA TRP A 132 20.88 -5.63 4.40
C TRP A 132 21.99 -4.57 4.32
N SER A 133 22.22 -3.83 5.39
CA SER A 133 23.29 -2.83 5.50
C SER A 133 24.67 -3.43 5.26
N GLU A 134 25.00 -4.54 5.93
CA GLU A 134 26.29 -5.24 5.76
C GLU A 134 26.54 -5.75 4.34
N ARG A 135 25.48 -6.02 3.59
CA ARG A 135 25.55 -6.47 2.19
C ARG A 135 25.64 -5.32 1.19
N GLY A 136 25.48 -4.07 1.63
CA GLY A 136 25.48 -2.89 0.78
C GLY A 136 24.28 -2.83 -0.18
N ILE A 137 23.17 -3.47 0.17
CA ILE A 137 21.90 -3.46 -0.58
C ILE A 137 20.81 -2.76 0.22
N TYR A 138 19.77 -2.31 -0.45
CA TYR A 138 18.64 -1.66 0.20
C TYR A 138 17.31 -2.37 -0.07
N ALA A 139 16.41 -2.27 0.87
CA ALA A 139 14.99 -2.53 0.69
C ALA A 139 14.22 -1.22 0.89
N LEU A 140 13.36 -0.86 -0.07
CA LEU A 140 12.37 0.19 0.06
C LEU A 140 11.02 -0.48 0.30
N ILE A 141 10.52 -0.42 1.53
CA ILE A 141 9.29 -1.09 1.93
C ILE A 141 8.13 -0.10 2.03
N GLY A 142 6.92 -0.57 1.74
CA GLY A 142 5.73 0.24 1.85
C GLY A 142 5.63 1.37 0.80
N MET A 143 5.98 1.13 -0.48
CA MET A 143 5.98 2.17 -1.52
C MET A 143 4.80 2.03 -2.50
N GLY A 144 3.58 1.91 -1.94
CA GLY A 144 2.32 1.95 -2.67
C GLY A 144 1.62 3.31 -2.62
N VAL A 145 0.31 3.30 -2.58
CA VAL A 145 -0.49 4.50 -2.32
C VAL A 145 -0.63 4.72 -0.82
N GLU A 146 -1.00 3.68 -0.13
CA GLU A 146 -1.11 3.49 1.31
C GLU A 146 -0.68 2.05 1.59
N PRO A 147 0.48 1.87 2.20
CA PRO A 147 1.54 2.85 2.50
C PRO A 147 2.27 3.37 1.25
N GLY A 148 2.89 4.54 1.35
CA GLY A 148 3.76 5.11 0.33
C GLY A 148 3.49 6.57 0.01
N LEU A 149 2.51 6.88 -0.85
CA LEU A 149 2.18 8.26 -1.19
C LEU A 149 1.72 9.06 0.03
N SER A 150 0.96 8.44 0.93
CA SER A 150 0.54 9.01 2.21
C SER A 150 1.73 9.39 3.11
N ASP A 151 2.79 8.56 3.14
CA ASP A 151 4.04 8.83 3.85
C ASP A 151 4.80 10.00 3.21
N VAL A 152 4.84 10.07 1.88
CA VAL A 152 5.41 11.20 1.14
C VAL A 152 4.66 12.50 1.46
N PHE A 153 3.33 12.47 1.58
CA PHE A 153 2.55 13.64 2.02
C PHE A 153 2.87 14.04 3.46
N ALA A 154 2.99 13.09 4.37
CA ALA A 154 3.39 13.34 5.75
C ALA A 154 4.79 13.96 5.82
N LYS A 155 5.74 13.45 5.02
CA LYS A 155 7.09 14.00 4.90
C LYS A 155 7.10 15.43 4.36
N TYR A 156 6.34 15.68 3.28
CA TYR A 156 6.20 17.04 2.74
C TYR A 156 5.63 18.01 3.77
N ALA A 157 4.59 17.60 4.50
CA ALA A 157 3.99 18.44 5.54
C ALA A 157 5.01 18.76 6.64
N SER A 158 5.74 17.78 7.12
CA SER A 158 6.79 17.95 8.13
C SER A 158 7.88 18.90 7.68
N ASP A 159 8.39 18.71 6.47
CA ASP A 159 9.52 19.50 5.98
C ASP A 159 9.12 20.94 5.61
N GLU A 160 7.93 21.13 5.00
CA GLU A 160 7.57 22.37 4.35
C GLU A 160 6.53 23.20 5.11
N LEU A 161 5.59 22.56 5.80
CA LEU A 161 4.39 23.24 6.28
C LEU A 161 4.35 23.45 7.79
N PHE A 162 4.93 22.53 8.57
CA PHE A 162 4.80 22.53 10.02
C PHE A 162 6.15 22.71 10.73
N SER A 163 6.12 23.43 11.86
CA SER A 163 7.22 23.51 12.83
C SER A 163 7.06 22.49 13.96
N ARG A 164 5.82 22.04 14.21
CA ARG A 164 5.43 21.01 15.16
C ARG A 164 4.18 20.31 14.68
N ILE A 165 4.18 19.00 14.70
CA ILE A 165 3.02 18.18 14.35
C ILE A 165 2.38 17.61 15.61
N ASP A 166 1.10 17.90 15.82
CA ASP A 166 0.32 17.33 16.92
C ASP A 166 -0.35 16.01 16.52
N SER A 167 -0.79 15.88 15.24
CA SER A 167 -1.29 14.59 14.72
C SER A 167 -1.12 14.45 13.22
N ILE A 168 -0.90 13.21 12.80
CA ILE A 168 -1.03 12.77 11.41
C ILE A 168 -2.07 11.64 11.41
N THR A 169 -3.17 11.86 10.69
CA THR A 169 -4.16 10.82 10.40
C THR A 169 -4.12 10.55 8.90
N VAL A 170 -3.68 9.37 8.51
CA VAL A 170 -3.84 8.94 7.12
C VAL A 170 -5.30 8.62 6.92
N LEU A 171 -5.87 9.13 5.83
CA LEU A 171 -7.29 9.03 5.50
C LEU A 171 -7.45 8.72 4.03
N ASP A 172 -8.02 7.58 3.75
CA ASP A 172 -8.46 7.23 2.40
C ASP A 172 -9.98 7.03 2.34
N GLY A 173 -10.54 7.19 1.16
CA GLY A 173 -11.96 6.98 0.94
C GLY A 173 -12.33 7.03 -0.53
N SER A 174 -13.53 6.56 -0.84
CA SER A 174 -13.99 6.48 -2.22
C SER A 174 -15.51 6.60 -2.33
N ASN A 175 -15.99 6.92 -3.54
CA ASN A 175 -17.37 6.73 -3.95
C ASN A 175 -17.49 5.74 -5.11
N LEU A 176 -16.58 4.76 -5.16
CA LEU A 176 -16.55 3.74 -6.19
C LEU A 176 -17.79 2.84 -6.14
N VAL A 177 -18.42 2.63 -7.29
CA VAL A 177 -19.57 1.74 -7.45
C VAL A 177 -19.31 0.77 -8.60
N VAL A 178 -19.58 -0.51 -8.38
CA VAL A 178 -19.44 -1.56 -9.40
C VAL A 178 -20.82 -1.97 -9.92
N ALA A 179 -21.09 -1.68 -11.19
CA ALA A 179 -22.37 -2.01 -11.81
C ALA A 179 -22.64 -3.52 -11.79
N GLY A 180 -23.86 -3.89 -11.36
CA GLY A 180 -24.29 -5.30 -11.31
C GLY A 180 -23.75 -6.10 -10.12
N SER A 181 -23.20 -5.43 -9.11
CA SER A 181 -22.77 -6.05 -7.85
C SER A 181 -23.34 -5.26 -6.67
N GLU A 182 -23.98 -5.95 -5.72
CA GLU A 182 -24.41 -5.32 -4.45
C GLU A 182 -23.25 -5.09 -3.50
N PHE A 183 -22.21 -5.94 -3.62
CA PHE A 183 -20.95 -5.85 -2.91
C PHE A 183 -19.82 -6.34 -3.83
N ALA A 184 -18.81 -5.50 -4.02
CA ALA A 184 -17.59 -5.87 -4.72
C ALA A 184 -16.44 -5.06 -4.12
N PRO A 185 -15.39 -5.71 -3.59
CA PRO A 185 -14.23 -5.01 -3.07
C PRO A 185 -13.48 -4.34 -4.24
N SER A 186 -13.02 -3.11 -4.03
CA SER A 186 -12.17 -2.39 -4.99
C SER A 186 -10.72 -2.87 -4.98
N PHE A 187 -10.34 -3.62 -3.96
CA PHE A 187 -9.01 -4.21 -3.77
C PHE A 187 -9.13 -5.67 -3.31
N SER A 188 -8.01 -6.33 -3.01
CA SER A 188 -7.99 -7.71 -2.50
C SER A 188 -8.81 -7.84 -1.23
N ILE A 189 -9.91 -8.61 -1.27
CA ILE A 189 -10.72 -8.82 -0.07
C ILE A 189 -9.94 -9.56 1.03
N TRP A 190 -8.98 -10.39 0.66
CA TRP A 190 -8.12 -11.08 1.62
C TRP A 190 -7.29 -10.06 2.42
N THR A 191 -6.67 -9.10 1.73
CA THR A 191 -5.88 -8.02 2.34
C THR A 191 -6.78 -7.08 3.14
N THR A 192 -7.93 -6.67 2.59
CA THR A 192 -8.90 -5.81 3.29
C THR A 192 -9.40 -6.43 4.60
N ILE A 193 -9.61 -7.75 4.63
CA ILE A 193 -9.96 -8.47 5.87
C ILE A 193 -8.81 -8.40 6.88
N GLU A 194 -7.58 -8.62 6.43
CA GLU A 194 -6.38 -8.53 7.29
C GLU A 194 -6.28 -7.15 7.94
N GLU A 195 -6.30 -6.10 7.15
CA GLU A 195 -6.17 -4.72 7.60
C GLU A 195 -7.33 -4.28 8.51
N CYS A 196 -8.57 -4.61 8.13
CA CYS A 196 -9.76 -4.09 8.82
C CYS A 196 -10.14 -4.87 10.08
N LEU A 197 -9.79 -6.15 10.20
CA LEU A 197 -10.18 -7.00 11.34
C LEU A 197 -9.04 -7.26 12.32
N ASN A 198 -7.79 -6.98 11.96
CA ASN A 198 -6.71 -6.93 12.92
C ASN A 198 -6.84 -5.70 13.84
N PRO A 199 -6.28 -5.75 15.07
CA PRO A 199 -6.30 -4.63 15.98
C PRO A 199 -5.55 -3.41 15.40
N PRO A 200 -6.23 -2.27 15.14
CA PRO A 200 -5.61 -1.07 14.62
C PRO A 200 -4.47 -0.58 15.48
N LEU A 201 -3.33 -0.31 14.87
CA LEU A 201 -2.17 0.27 15.52
C LEU A 201 -2.33 1.80 15.62
N VAL A 202 -1.88 2.37 16.73
CA VAL A 202 -1.79 3.80 16.97
C VAL A 202 -0.43 4.12 17.58
N TRP A 203 0.20 5.19 17.12
CA TRP A 203 1.37 5.77 17.74
C TRP A 203 1.01 7.00 18.56
N GLU A 204 1.60 7.13 19.75
CA GLU A 204 1.48 8.31 20.60
C GLU A 204 2.82 8.60 21.30
N ASP A 205 3.27 9.86 21.19
CA ASP A 205 4.49 10.31 21.85
C ASP A 205 4.43 10.08 23.36
N GLY A 206 5.52 9.55 23.93
CA GLY A 206 5.60 9.19 25.34
C GLY A 206 4.93 7.88 25.74
N ARG A 207 4.04 7.32 24.89
CA ARG A 207 3.43 6.00 25.07
C ARG A 207 4.02 4.94 24.14
N GLY A 208 4.39 5.33 22.93
CA GLY A 208 4.79 4.41 21.86
C GLY A 208 3.58 3.85 21.11
N TRP A 209 3.78 2.71 20.50
CA TRP A 209 2.71 1.99 19.78
C TRP A 209 1.79 1.23 20.74
N TYR A 210 0.52 1.29 20.47
CA TYR A 210 -0.52 0.51 21.11
C TYR A 210 -1.62 0.19 20.12
N THR A 211 -2.51 -0.74 20.47
CA THR A 211 -3.61 -1.16 19.60
C THR A 211 -4.96 -0.73 20.17
N THR A 212 -5.97 -0.71 19.31
CA THR A 212 -7.36 -0.43 19.64
C THR A 212 -8.27 -1.52 19.08
N GLU A 213 -9.57 -1.47 19.41
CA GLU A 213 -10.55 -2.35 18.76
C GLU A 213 -10.72 -1.98 17.28
N PRO A 214 -10.90 -2.96 16.39
CA PRO A 214 -11.27 -2.73 14.99
C PRO A 214 -12.47 -1.81 14.87
N PHE A 215 -12.44 -0.93 13.86
CA PHE A 215 -13.50 0.06 13.61
C PHE A 215 -13.71 1.09 14.74
N SER A 216 -12.71 1.31 15.58
CA SER A 216 -12.76 2.34 16.64
C SER A 216 -12.62 3.76 16.06
N GLU A 217 -12.86 4.76 16.91
CA GLU A 217 -12.73 6.20 16.59
C GLU A 217 -13.47 6.60 15.29
N LEU A 218 -14.70 6.12 15.10
CA LEU A 218 -15.53 6.47 13.94
C LEU A 218 -15.68 7.98 13.82
N GLU A 219 -15.43 8.49 12.62
CA GLU A 219 -15.70 9.87 12.23
C GLU A 219 -16.23 9.95 10.80
N ILE A 220 -16.87 11.04 10.45
CA ILE A 220 -17.29 11.33 9.07
C ILE A 220 -16.31 12.35 8.51
N PHE A 221 -15.60 11.98 7.45
CA PHE A 221 -14.71 12.88 6.73
C PHE A 221 -15.29 13.23 5.37
N ASP A 222 -15.31 14.53 5.05
CA ASP A 222 -15.79 15.03 3.76
C ASP A 222 -14.65 15.03 2.74
N PHE A 223 -14.55 13.97 1.95
CA PHE A 223 -13.52 13.81 0.93
C PHE A 223 -13.74 14.78 -0.24
N PRO A 224 -12.63 15.28 -0.85
CA PRO A 224 -12.69 16.26 -1.92
C PRO A 224 -13.23 15.70 -3.24
N ASP A 225 -13.33 16.57 -4.25
CA ASP A 225 -13.61 16.27 -5.65
C ASP A 225 -14.92 15.53 -5.91
N GLY A 226 -15.92 15.73 -5.04
CA GLY A 226 -17.25 15.17 -5.18
C GLY A 226 -17.37 13.72 -4.67
N ILE A 227 -16.37 13.21 -3.96
CA ILE A 227 -16.49 11.95 -3.23
C ILE A 227 -17.48 12.14 -2.07
N GLY A 228 -17.34 13.26 -1.31
CA GLY A 228 -18.25 13.66 -0.25
C GLY A 228 -17.99 12.96 1.09
N PRO A 229 -18.98 13.03 2.02
CA PRO A 229 -18.82 12.50 3.37
C PRO A 229 -18.84 10.98 3.40
N VAL A 230 -17.80 10.38 4.01
CA VAL A 230 -17.66 8.94 4.21
C VAL A 230 -17.35 8.65 5.69
N GLU A 231 -17.92 7.58 6.21
CA GLU A 231 -17.60 7.07 7.56
C GLU A 231 -16.22 6.43 7.55
N CYS A 232 -15.29 6.97 8.33
CA CYS A 232 -13.91 6.52 8.49
C CYS A 232 -13.71 5.92 9.88
N VAL A 233 -12.98 4.81 9.94
CA VAL A 233 -12.71 4.07 11.17
C VAL A 233 -11.25 3.67 11.25
N ASN A 234 -10.71 3.56 12.46
CA ASN A 234 -9.36 3.01 12.62
C ASN A 234 -9.29 1.59 12.08
N VAL A 235 -8.27 1.33 11.29
CA VAL A 235 -7.85 0.00 10.83
C VAL A 235 -6.35 -0.15 11.01
N GLU A 236 -5.84 -1.38 10.96
CA GLU A 236 -4.39 -1.60 10.96
C GLU A 236 -3.80 -1.16 9.63
N HIS A 237 -2.68 -0.41 9.69
CA HIS A 237 -1.96 -0.01 8.48
C HIS A 237 -0.50 0.34 8.76
N GLU A 238 0.33 0.22 7.73
CA GLU A 238 1.79 0.28 7.78
C GLU A 238 2.35 1.65 8.11
N GLU A 239 1.69 2.75 7.67
CA GLU A 239 2.14 4.12 7.91
C GLU A 239 2.27 4.45 9.39
N VAL A 240 1.46 3.79 10.23
CA VAL A 240 1.55 3.99 11.69
C VAL A 240 2.87 3.44 12.25
N VAL A 241 3.51 2.51 11.54
CA VAL A 241 4.86 2.04 11.85
C VAL A 241 5.93 2.92 11.20
N LEU A 242 5.71 3.33 9.94
CA LEU A 242 6.70 4.03 9.12
C LEU A 242 6.89 5.49 9.56
N ILE A 243 5.81 6.27 9.58
CA ILE A 243 5.86 7.72 9.84
C ILE A 243 6.63 8.08 11.12
N PRO A 244 6.38 7.46 12.29
CA PRO A 244 7.05 7.83 13.53
C PRO A 244 8.55 7.56 13.55
N GLN A 245 9.08 6.80 12.58
CA GLN A 245 10.53 6.52 12.53
C GLN A 245 11.35 7.73 12.04
N LYS A 246 10.74 8.64 11.27
CA LYS A 246 11.43 9.79 10.68
C LYS A 246 10.71 11.12 10.86
N ILE A 247 9.45 11.09 11.27
CA ILE A 247 8.63 12.30 11.42
C ILE A 247 8.18 12.40 12.88
N GLU A 248 8.60 13.46 13.54
CA GLU A 248 8.16 13.75 14.90
C GLU A 248 6.70 14.22 14.91
N ALA A 249 5.81 13.41 15.47
CA ALA A 249 4.40 13.71 15.65
C ALA A 249 3.93 13.20 17.03
N LYS A 250 2.97 13.87 17.67
CA LYS A 250 2.45 13.41 18.96
C LYS A 250 1.50 12.22 18.80
N LYS A 251 0.75 12.13 17.70
CA LYS A 251 -0.13 11.00 17.41
C LYS A 251 -0.08 10.68 15.92
N VAL A 252 -0.02 9.39 15.58
CA VAL A 252 -0.18 8.88 14.21
C VAL A 252 -1.18 7.74 14.23
N ASN A 253 -2.15 7.78 13.32
CA ASN A 253 -3.12 6.71 13.11
C ASN A 253 -3.57 6.68 11.65
N PHE A 254 -4.18 5.58 11.25
CA PHE A 254 -4.80 5.39 9.94
C PHE A 254 -6.30 5.17 10.09
N LYS A 255 -7.11 5.78 9.22
CA LYS A 255 -8.55 5.59 9.16
C LYS A 255 -9.02 5.32 7.73
N TYR A 256 -9.69 4.20 7.55
CA TYR A 256 -10.25 3.81 6.28
C TYR A 256 -11.70 4.30 6.12
N GLY A 257 -11.95 4.99 5.01
CA GLY A 257 -13.29 5.41 4.58
C GLY A 257 -14.07 4.28 3.93
N LEU A 258 -14.51 3.33 4.74
CA LEU A 258 -15.23 2.14 4.29
C LEU A 258 -16.72 2.39 4.05
N GLY A 259 -17.33 3.32 4.80
CA GLY A 259 -18.77 3.51 4.86
C GLY A 259 -19.51 2.42 5.67
N ALA A 260 -20.70 2.76 6.14
CA ALA A 260 -21.48 1.93 7.06
C ALA A 260 -21.79 0.52 6.53
N GLN A 261 -22.10 0.39 5.24
CA GLN A 261 -22.44 -0.90 4.62
C GLN A 261 -21.25 -1.86 4.64
N PHE A 262 -20.08 -1.39 4.23
CA PHE A 262 -18.87 -2.21 4.17
C PHE A 262 -18.43 -2.66 5.56
N ILE A 263 -18.43 -1.74 6.54
CA ILE A 263 -18.15 -2.03 7.94
C ILE A 263 -19.10 -3.12 8.49
N SER A 264 -20.40 -3.02 8.17
CA SER A 264 -21.41 -4.01 8.60
C SER A 264 -21.15 -5.39 8.00
N ILE A 265 -20.71 -5.46 6.72
CA ILE A 265 -20.35 -6.71 6.05
C ILE A 265 -19.12 -7.34 6.70
N LEU A 266 -18.06 -6.57 6.96
CA LEU A 266 -16.84 -7.07 7.61
C LEU A 266 -17.13 -7.59 9.02
N LYS A 267 -17.93 -6.88 9.80
CA LYS A 267 -18.39 -7.35 11.14
C LYS A 267 -19.17 -8.66 11.05
N THR A 268 -19.97 -8.84 10.00
CA THR A 268 -20.72 -10.08 9.77
C THR A 268 -19.78 -11.22 9.39
N ILE A 269 -18.80 -10.98 8.53
CA ILE A 269 -17.75 -11.92 8.14
C ILE A 269 -17.00 -12.42 9.39
N HIS A 270 -16.62 -11.49 10.27
CA HIS A 270 -15.94 -11.81 11.55
C HIS A 270 -16.82 -12.63 12.47
N MET A 271 -18.06 -12.20 12.68
CA MET A 271 -19.04 -12.91 13.54
C MET A 271 -19.28 -14.36 13.07
N LEU A 272 -19.24 -14.61 11.76
CA LEU A 272 -19.38 -15.95 11.18
C LEU A 272 -18.06 -16.75 11.17
N GLY A 273 -16.94 -16.14 11.55
CA GLY A 273 -15.60 -16.75 11.50
C GLY A 273 -15.11 -16.99 10.07
N MET A 274 -15.62 -16.26 9.10
CA MET A 274 -15.19 -16.35 7.70
C MET A 274 -13.88 -15.58 7.41
N ASP A 275 -13.39 -14.82 8.37
CA ASP A 275 -12.10 -14.12 8.36
C ASP A 275 -10.91 -15.01 8.78
N ARG A 276 -11.18 -16.21 9.30
CA ARG A 276 -10.13 -17.11 9.81
C ARG A 276 -9.33 -17.75 8.67
N THR A 277 -8.02 -17.87 8.89
CA THR A 277 -7.09 -18.55 7.97
C THR A 277 -6.87 -20.01 8.29
N GLU A 278 -7.13 -20.41 9.55
CA GLU A 278 -7.07 -21.82 9.97
C GLU A 278 -8.11 -22.63 9.21
N THR A 279 -7.66 -23.76 8.69
CA THR A 279 -8.54 -24.64 7.92
C THR A 279 -9.60 -25.32 8.77
N VAL A 280 -10.80 -25.48 8.21
CA VAL A 280 -11.91 -26.28 8.76
C VAL A 280 -12.17 -27.48 7.85
N ASP A 281 -12.58 -28.61 8.43
CA ASP A 281 -12.99 -29.79 7.65
C ASP A 281 -14.37 -29.56 7.05
N VAL A 282 -14.45 -29.62 5.72
CA VAL A 282 -15.71 -29.59 4.97
C VAL A 282 -15.81 -30.91 4.20
N GLN A 283 -16.48 -31.90 4.78
CA GLN A 283 -16.68 -33.23 4.17
C GLN A 283 -15.37 -33.89 3.74
N GLY A 284 -14.32 -33.81 4.58
CA GLY A 284 -13.02 -34.42 4.34
C GLY A 284 -12.03 -33.54 3.55
N ILE A 285 -12.44 -32.33 3.19
CA ILE A 285 -11.58 -31.32 2.53
C ILE A 285 -11.23 -30.25 3.53
N GLN A 286 -9.93 -29.95 3.69
CA GLN A 286 -9.46 -28.86 4.52
C GLN A 286 -9.58 -27.54 3.76
N VAL A 287 -10.39 -26.61 4.24
CA VAL A 287 -10.69 -25.33 3.58
C VAL A 287 -10.44 -24.16 4.53
N SER A 288 -9.67 -23.16 4.12
CA SER A 288 -9.57 -21.88 4.81
C SER A 288 -10.85 -21.05 4.54
N PRO A 289 -11.60 -20.63 5.58
CA PRO A 289 -12.79 -19.80 5.37
C PRO A 289 -12.50 -18.50 4.63
N ARG A 290 -11.41 -17.82 4.96
CA ARG A 290 -10.98 -16.57 4.30
C ARG A 290 -10.65 -16.80 2.82
N ASP A 291 -9.92 -17.85 2.50
CA ASP A 291 -9.57 -18.17 1.10
C ASP A 291 -10.82 -18.53 0.29
N LEU A 292 -11.79 -19.23 0.88
CA LEU A 292 -13.07 -19.54 0.25
C LEU A 292 -13.86 -18.25 -0.02
N LEU A 293 -13.93 -17.34 0.96
CA LEU A 293 -14.59 -16.06 0.81
C LEU A 293 -13.93 -15.24 -0.31
N ALA A 294 -12.61 -15.14 -0.30
CA ALA A 294 -11.86 -14.41 -1.33
C ALA A 294 -12.09 -14.98 -2.73
N ALA A 295 -12.11 -16.32 -2.85
CA ALA A 295 -12.37 -16.99 -4.13
C ALA A 295 -13.82 -16.87 -4.61
N SER A 296 -14.77 -16.57 -3.70
CA SER A 296 -16.20 -16.43 -4.02
C SER A 296 -16.56 -15.03 -4.53
N LEU A 297 -15.69 -14.03 -4.31
CA LEU A 297 -15.90 -12.65 -4.75
C LEU A 297 -15.23 -12.39 -6.11
N PRO A 298 -15.72 -11.40 -6.87
CA PRO A 298 -15.10 -11.05 -8.15
C PRO A 298 -13.68 -10.52 -7.95
N ASP A 299 -12.76 -10.88 -8.85
CA ASP A 299 -11.40 -10.37 -8.86
C ASP A 299 -11.40 -8.85 -9.15
N PRO A 300 -10.94 -8.00 -8.22
CA PRO A 300 -10.92 -6.54 -8.39
C PRO A 300 -10.22 -6.06 -9.67
N ALA A 301 -9.19 -6.79 -10.13
CA ALA A 301 -8.47 -6.47 -11.36
C ALA A 301 -9.35 -6.55 -12.63
N THR A 302 -10.51 -7.20 -12.55
CA THR A 302 -11.45 -7.36 -13.68
C THR A 302 -12.63 -6.39 -13.64
N LEU A 303 -12.76 -5.60 -12.57
CA LEU A 303 -13.94 -4.78 -12.32
C LEU A 303 -13.91 -3.40 -13.02
N GLY A 304 -12.74 -2.93 -13.45
CA GLY A 304 -12.52 -1.55 -13.89
C GLY A 304 -13.52 -1.03 -14.90
N SER A 305 -13.89 -1.83 -15.91
CA SER A 305 -14.88 -1.44 -16.95
C SER A 305 -16.32 -1.32 -16.45
N ARG A 306 -16.63 -1.86 -15.27
CA ARG A 306 -17.95 -1.78 -14.61
C ARG A 306 -17.95 -0.84 -13.41
N MET A 307 -16.78 -0.25 -13.11
CA MET A 307 -16.57 0.62 -11.97
C MET A 307 -16.71 2.08 -12.37
N THR A 308 -17.40 2.87 -11.57
CA THR A 308 -17.50 4.32 -11.69
C THR A 308 -17.20 4.98 -10.35
N GLY A 309 -16.81 6.25 -10.39
CA GLY A 309 -16.46 7.01 -9.19
C GLY A 309 -14.97 7.25 -9.06
N LYS A 310 -14.57 7.70 -7.89
CA LYS A 310 -13.22 8.16 -7.57
C LYS A 310 -12.71 7.54 -6.28
N THR A 311 -11.39 7.42 -6.17
CA THR A 311 -10.69 7.10 -4.92
C THR A 311 -9.82 8.27 -4.52
N CYS A 312 -9.67 8.49 -3.23
CA CYS A 312 -8.86 9.54 -2.63
C CYS A 312 -8.00 8.94 -1.52
N ALA A 313 -6.71 9.23 -1.56
CA ALA A 313 -5.75 8.84 -0.54
C ALA A 313 -5.00 10.08 -0.06
N GLY A 314 -4.75 10.21 1.26
CA GLY A 314 -4.06 11.37 1.77
C GLY A 314 -3.77 11.37 3.26
N SER A 315 -3.11 12.44 3.71
CA SER A 315 -2.68 12.64 5.10
C SER A 315 -3.25 13.95 5.66
N LEU A 316 -4.07 13.84 6.70
CA LEU A 316 -4.55 14.97 7.48
C LEU A 316 -3.53 15.29 8.58
N VAL A 317 -2.87 16.43 8.46
CA VAL A 317 -1.83 16.86 9.39
C VAL A 317 -2.30 18.09 10.16
N LYS A 318 -2.17 18.03 11.50
CA LYS A 318 -2.54 19.11 12.42
C LYS A 318 -1.37 19.46 13.32
N GLY A 319 -1.17 20.76 13.60
CA GLY A 319 -0.10 21.21 14.46
C GLY A 319 0.09 22.73 14.42
N LEU A 320 1.35 23.16 14.47
CA LEU A 320 1.75 24.55 14.30
C LEU A 320 2.52 24.72 12.99
N ASP A 321 2.21 25.76 12.24
CA ASP A 321 2.94 26.08 11.03
C ASP A 321 4.37 26.63 11.31
N LYS A 322 5.11 26.98 10.27
CA LYS A 322 6.48 27.55 10.41
C LYS A 322 6.53 28.92 11.12
N LYS A 323 5.36 29.56 11.35
CA LYS A 323 5.25 30.81 12.11
C LYS A 323 4.79 30.57 13.55
N GLY A 324 4.45 29.34 13.90
CA GLY A 324 3.92 28.95 15.23
C GLY A 324 2.40 29.10 15.36
N GLU A 325 1.67 29.34 14.26
CA GLU A 325 0.21 29.45 14.27
C GLU A 325 -0.46 28.07 14.07
N PRO A 326 -1.61 27.83 14.70
CA PRO A 326 -2.37 26.61 14.50
C PRO A 326 -2.71 26.38 13.01
N LYS A 327 -2.46 25.18 12.53
CA LYS A 327 -2.70 24.78 11.14
C LYS A 327 -3.21 23.36 11.07
N ALA A 328 -4.16 23.13 10.17
CA ALA A 328 -4.60 21.80 9.77
C ALA A 328 -4.73 21.74 8.25
N VAL A 329 -4.17 20.73 7.62
CA VAL A 329 -4.24 20.52 6.17
C VAL A 329 -4.46 19.06 5.84
N TYR A 330 -5.20 18.81 4.77
CA TYR A 330 -5.30 17.51 4.13
C TYR A 330 -4.52 17.55 2.80
N LEU A 331 -3.43 16.78 2.73
CA LEU A 331 -2.67 16.56 1.50
C LEU A 331 -3.21 15.30 0.86
N TYR A 332 -3.56 15.36 -0.43
CA TYR A 332 -4.27 14.23 -1.04
C TYR A 332 -4.05 14.12 -2.56
N ASN A 333 -4.33 12.92 -3.06
CA ASN A 333 -4.42 12.61 -4.48
C ASN A 333 -5.77 11.92 -4.75
N VAL A 334 -6.45 12.35 -5.81
CA VAL A 334 -7.71 11.74 -6.27
C VAL A 334 -7.52 11.12 -7.64
N VAL A 335 -8.01 9.91 -7.82
CA VAL A 335 -8.01 9.22 -9.11
C VAL A 335 -9.44 8.86 -9.51
N ASP A 336 -9.84 9.31 -10.70
CA ASP A 336 -11.13 8.94 -11.33
C ASP A 336 -10.97 7.63 -12.10
N ASN A 337 -11.87 6.67 -11.85
CA ASN A 337 -11.80 5.36 -12.50
C ASN A 337 -11.98 5.44 -14.04
N ALA A 338 -12.83 6.34 -14.54
CA ALA A 338 -12.99 6.49 -15.98
C ALA A 338 -11.69 6.99 -16.62
N TRP A 339 -11.02 7.94 -15.97
CA TRP A 339 -9.73 8.45 -16.44
C TRP A 339 -8.64 7.38 -16.43
N SER A 340 -8.50 6.60 -15.35
CA SER A 340 -7.47 5.56 -15.27
C SER A 340 -7.72 4.42 -16.26
N MET A 341 -8.97 4.05 -16.46
CA MET A 341 -9.37 3.06 -17.46
C MET A 341 -9.11 3.53 -18.89
N GLU A 342 -9.42 4.79 -19.22
CA GLU A 342 -9.18 5.36 -20.55
C GLU A 342 -7.70 5.47 -20.87
N ASN A 343 -6.89 5.90 -19.91
CA ASN A 343 -5.49 6.19 -20.15
C ASN A 343 -4.57 4.96 -19.97
N TYR A 344 -4.92 4.03 -19.07
CA TYR A 344 -4.07 2.90 -18.72
C TYR A 344 -4.76 1.54 -18.82
N GLY A 345 -6.09 1.48 -18.82
CA GLY A 345 -6.84 0.23 -18.82
C GLY A 345 -6.82 -0.50 -17.48
N ASP A 346 -6.40 0.18 -16.42
CA ASP A 346 -6.35 -0.32 -15.05
C ASP A 346 -7.31 0.49 -14.16
N GLN A 347 -8.03 -0.17 -13.24
CA GLN A 347 -8.96 0.52 -12.35
C GLN A 347 -8.23 1.45 -11.36
N ALA A 348 -8.95 2.45 -10.84
CA ALA A 348 -8.38 3.58 -10.08
C ALA A 348 -7.48 3.17 -8.92
N VAL A 349 -7.91 2.28 -8.04
CA VAL A 349 -7.13 1.86 -6.85
C VAL A 349 -5.86 1.11 -7.28
N VAL A 350 -5.96 0.22 -8.26
CA VAL A 350 -4.82 -0.54 -8.79
C VAL A 350 -3.79 0.40 -9.43
N TRP A 351 -4.25 1.35 -10.24
CA TRP A 351 -3.37 2.32 -10.87
C TRP A 351 -2.71 3.25 -9.86
N GLN A 352 -3.48 3.74 -8.89
CA GLN A 352 -3.01 4.64 -7.83
C GLN A 352 -1.95 3.97 -6.95
N THR A 353 -2.07 2.65 -6.71
CA THR A 353 -1.03 1.88 -6.03
C THR A 353 0.21 1.71 -6.89
N ALA A 354 0.03 1.35 -8.17
CA ALA A 354 1.11 0.93 -9.06
C ALA A 354 2.03 2.05 -9.55
N ILE A 355 1.55 3.30 -9.59
CA ILE A 355 2.34 4.44 -10.06
C ILE A 355 3.52 4.77 -9.13
N ASN A 356 3.32 4.63 -7.82
CA ASN A 356 4.28 5.06 -6.81
C ASN A 356 5.60 4.28 -6.83
N PRO A 357 5.62 2.93 -6.90
CA PRO A 357 6.87 2.19 -7.04
C PRO A 357 7.62 2.52 -8.34
N VAL A 358 6.91 2.86 -9.43
CA VAL A 358 7.56 3.24 -10.69
C VAL A 358 8.24 4.61 -10.57
N ILE A 359 7.58 5.58 -9.93
CA ILE A 359 8.17 6.90 -9.63
C ILE A 359 9.40 6.74 -8.71
N ALA A 360 9.30 5.94 -7.66
CA ALA A 360 10.41 5.70 -6.74
C ALA A 360 11.62 5.09 -7.48
N MET A 361 11.38 4.08 -8.32
CA MET A 361 12.44 3.48 -9.15
C MET A 361 13.08 4.49 -10.10
N GLU A 362 12.31 5.40 -10.71
CA GLU A 362 12.86 6.43 -11.59
C GLU A 362 13.73 7.41 -10.82
N LEU A 363 13.28 7.90 -9.67
CA LEU A 363 14.04 8.81 -8.81
C LEU A 363 15.33 8.16 -8.28
N ILE A 364 15.30 6.88 -7.97
CA ILE A 364 16.49 6.12 -7.59
C ILE A 364 17.43 5.96 -8.78
N HIS A 365 16.91 5.65 -9.97
CA HIS A 365 17.70 5.53 -11.18
C HIS A 365 18.39 6.85 -11.58
N GLU A 366 17.69 7.96 -11.41
CA GLU A 366 18.22 9.31 -11.65
C GLU A 366 19.22 9.77 -10.57
N GLY A 367 19.34 9.02 -9.46
CA GLY A 367 20.19 9.38 -8.31
C GLY A 367 19.66 10.55 -7.50
N VAL A 368 18.37 10.88 -7.64
CA VAL A 368 17.65 11.88 -6.85
C VAL A 368 17.32 11.32 -5.47
N TRP A 369 16.64 10.17 -5.43
CA TRP A 369 16.53 9.38 -4.23
C TRP A 369 17.74 8.46 -4.12
N LYS A 370 18.35 8.43 -2.93
CA LYS A 370 19.56 7.63 -2.64
C LYS A 370 19.29 6.76 -1.43
N PRO A 371 18.68 5.58 -1.62
CA PRO A 371 18.49 4.66 -0.51
C PRO A 371 19.83 4.33 0.15
N GLU A 372 19.85 4.40 1.48
CA GLU A 372 20.98 3.87 2.24
C GLU A 372 20.88 2.34 2.30
N PRO A 373 22.02 1.63 2.38
CA PRO A 373 22.00 0.20 2.66
C PRO A 373 21.22 -0.10 3.94
N GLY A 374 20.27 -1.05 3.86
CA GLY A 374 19.36 -1.37 4.95
C GLY A 374 17.90 -1.34 4.51
N VAL A 375 16.98 -1.23 5.47
CA VAL A 375 15.53 -1.19 5.25
C VAL A 375 15.05 0.25 5.38
N ASN A 376 14.51 0.80 4.30
CA ASN A 376 14.08 2.19 4.20
C ASN A 376 12.57 2.27 3.96
N GLY A 377 11.90 3.27 4.53
CA GLY A 377 10.53 3.67 4.17
C GLY A 377 10.51 4.88 3.26
N PRO A 378 9.35 5.24 2.67
CA PRO A 378 9.20 6.42 1.80
C PRO A 378 9.55 7.75 2.49
N GLU A 379 9.29 7.87 3.77
CA GLU A 379 9.54 9.06 4.59
C GLU A 379 11.04 9.33 4.86
N TRP A 380 11.93 8.44 4.41
CA TRP A 380 13.40 8.69 4.41
C TRP A 380 13.84 9.71 3.37
N PHE A 381 13.02 9.96 2.34
CA PHE A 381 13.42 10.72 1.17
C PHE A 381 12.76 12.10 1.08
N ASP A 382 13.36 13.00 0.29
CA ASP A 382 12.73 14.28 -0.03
C ASP A 382 11.44 14.05 -0.84
N ALA A 383 10.34 14.60 -0.32
CA ALA A 383 9.02 14.46 -0.93
C ALA A 383 8.84 15.26 -2.22
N LYS A 384 9.52 16.43 -2.36
CA LYS A 384 9.30 17.34 -3.49
C LYS A 384 9.58 16.72 -4.86
N PRO A 385 10.71 16.01 -5.08
CA PRO A 385 10.96 15.36 -6.36
C PRO A 385 9.91 14.31 -6.70
N PHE A 386 9.42 13.57 -5.70
CA PHE A 386 8.38 12.55 -5.89
C PHE A 386 7.07 13.19 -6.32
N LEU A 387 6.64 14.25 -5.64
CA LEU A 387 5.39 14.95 -5.94
C LEU A 387 5.43 15.65 -7.30
N ALA A 388 6.60 16.17 -7.70
CA ALA A 388 6.80 16.70 -9.05
C ALA A 388 6.69 15.60 -10.12
N LYS A 389 7.27 14.41 -9.88
CA LYS A 389 7.13 13.26 -10.78
C LYS A 389 5.68 12.75 -10.85
N LEU A 390 4.94 12.79 -9.75
CA LEU A 390 3.53 12.40 -9.74
C LEU A 390 2.71 13.22 -10.76
N GLU A 391 2.96 14.53 -10.82
CA GLU A 391 2.36 15.43 -11.82
C GLU A 391 2.84 15.13 -13.25
N GLU A 392 4.12 14.81 -13.42
CA GLU A 392 4.70 14.39 -14.72
C GLU A 392 4.06 13.09 -15.24
N TYR A 393 3.66 12.21 -14.33
CA TYR A 393 2.96 10.96 -14.66
C TYR A 393 1.46 11.15 -14.94
N GLY A 394 0.94 12.38 -14.79
CA GLY A 394 -0.40 12.78 -15.21
C GLY A 394 -1.46 12.71 -14.12
N THR A 395 -1.08 12.67 -12.86
CA THR A 395 -2.00 12.83 -11.74
C THR A 395 -1.56 13.96 -10.82
N SER A 396 -2.52 14.74 -10.32
CA SER A 396 -2.25 15.89 -9.46
C SER A 396 -2.42 15.53 -8.00
N TRP A 397 -1.67 16.21 -7.15
CA TRP A 397 -1.89 16.19 -5.71
C TRP A 397 -2.28 17.60 -5.24
N HIS A 398 -2.94 17.69 -4.09
CA HIS A 398 -3.52 18.93 -3.60
C HIS A 398 -3.34 19.08 -2.10
N ILE A 399 -3.46 20.32 -1.63
CA ILE A 399 -3.52 20.66 -0.20
C ILE A 399 -4.84 21.41 0.04
N ARG A 400 -5.68 20.87 0.93
CA ARG A 400 -6.90 21.51 1.40
C ARG A 400 -6.69 22.02 2.83
N ASP A 401 -7.04 23.28 3.07
CA ASP A 401 -7.00 23.86 4.43
C ASP A 401 -8.17 23.31 5.25
N GLU A 402 -7.85 22.68 6.36
CA GLU A 402 -8.79 22.10 7.33
C GLU A 402 -8.83 22.88 8.66
N SER A 403 -8.15 24.02 8.74
CA SER A 403 -8.03 24.82 9.97
C SER A 403 -9.39 25.32 10.49
N THR A 404 -10.41 25.41 9.64
CA THR A 404 -11.78 25.85 9.97
C THR A 404 -12.77 24.69 10.13
N ALA A 405 -12.43 23.48 9.78
CA ALA A 405 -13.33 22.32 9.80
C ALA A 405 -13.72 21.85 11.21
N GLY A 406 -13.13 22.42 12.26
CA GLY A 406 -13.42 22.11 13.67
C GLY A 406 -14.45 23.01 14.35
N ILE A 407 -15.12 23.93 13.65
CA ILE A 407 -16.10 24.86 14.23
C ILE A 407 -17.50 24.58 13.64
N VAL A 408 -17.98 23.35 13.77
CA VAL A 408 -19.42 23.10 13.81
C VAL A 408 -19.79 23.00 15.29
N LYS A 409 -20.37 24.09 15.81
CA LYS A 409 -20.96 24.15 17.15
C LYS A 409 -22.22 23.29 17.23
#